data_40f5024609a49ea394ec9975cb85ea4a
#
_entry.id   40f5024609a49ea394ec9975cb85ea4a
#
_cell.length_a   1.000
_cell.length_b   1.000
_cell.length_c   1.000
_cell.angle_alpha   90.00
_cell.angle_beta   90.00
_cell.angle_gamma   90.00
#
_symmetry.space_group_name_H-M   'P 1'
#
loop_
_entity.id
_entity.type
_entity.pdbx_description
1 polymer ?
#
loop_
_entity_poly.entity_id
_entity_poly.type
_entity_poly.pdbx_seq_one_letter_code
_entity_poly.pdbx_strand_id
1 'polypeptide(L)'
;IIENKWISPLPELEIIKIEGWQPNAWYDQTDIPWVPPSPNIPDLKTAIIYPGMCLFEGTNISEGRGTPNPFKWIGAPWIDGKKLSQTLNNFKLPGVVFVPKSFTPIPIPGKSENPKFKNQKCHGIEVWITDRDKYRSIDVGVLTLYSIYNMYPNKLKIRETGLNRLWGSNSLYEKLIRGVTAQDILKY
;
A
#
# COMPACT_ATOMS: atom_id res chain seq x y z
N ILE A 1 11.67 -23.74 -2.40
CA ILE A 1 12.16 -24.17 -3.74
C ILE A 1 12.72 -25.59 -3.62
N ILE A 2 13.72 -25.82 -2.78
CA ILE A 2 14.33 -27.15 -2.58
C ILE A 2 13.32 -28.15 -2.01
N GLU A 3 12.69 -27.83 -0.88
CA GLU A 3 11.68 -28.67 -0.21
C GLU A 3 10.53 -29.06 -1.13
N ASN A 4 10.04 -28.11 -1.92
CA ASN A 4 8.91 -28.33 -2.83
C ASN A 4 9.33 -28.87 -4.20
N LYS A 5 10.63 -29.12 -4.43
CA LYS A 5 11.18 -29.65 -5.70
C LYS A 5 10.74 -28.86 -6.95
N TRP A 6 10.67 -27.52 -6.84
CA TRP A 6 10.23 -26.67 -7.96
C TRP A 6 11.24 -26.62 -9.11
N ILE A 7 12.48 -27.05 -8.88
CA ILE A 7 13.54 -27.09 -9.88
C ILE A 7 14.08 -28.53 -9.97
N SER A 8 14.30 -29.03 -11.19
CA SER A 8 14.88 -30.35 -11.44
C SER A 8 15.98 -30.22 -12.49
N PRO A 9 17.17 -30.83 -12.28
CA PRO A 9 17.63 -31.49 -11.06
C PRO A 9 17.70 -30.50 -9.88
N LEU A 10 17.65 -31.01 -8.64
CA LEU A 10 17.76 -30.17 -7.45
C LEU A 10 19.14 -29.51 -7.43
N PRO A 11 19.21 -28.15 -7.35
CA PRO A 11 20.49 -27.47 -7.23
C PRO A 11 21.06 -27.63 -5.82
N GLU A 12 22.38 -27.52 -5.70
CA GLU A 12 23.02 -27.32 -4.41
C GLU A 12 22.66 -25.94 -3.87
N LEU A 13 22.31 -25.87 -2.57
CA LEU A 13 21.92 -24.63 -1.90
C LEU A 13 22.88 -24.34 -0.75
N GLU A 14 23.63 -23.25 -0.87
CA GLU A 14 24.41 -22.68 0.23
C GLU A 14 23.70 -21.43 0.75
N ILE A 15 23.55 -21.30 2.07
CA ILE A 15 22.95 -20.15 2.73
C ILE A 15 24.04 -19.38 3.47
N ILE A 16 24.36 -18.20 2.97
CA ILE A 16 25.27 -17.26 3.63
C ILE A 16 24.44 -16.39 4.56
N LYS A 17 24.62 -16.56 5.87
CA LYS A 17 23.89 -15.78 6.89
C LYS A 17 24.52 -14.41 7.05
N ILE A 18 23.65 -13.39 7.21
CA ILE A 18 24.09 -12.04 7.55
C ILE A 18 24.45 -12.01 9.05
N GLU A 19 25.67 -11.59 9.37
CA GLU A 19 26.11 -11.44 10.75
C GLU A 19 25.52 -10.16 11.39
N GLY A 20 25.16 -10.24 12.67
CA GLY A 20 24.64 -9.10 13.44
C GLY A 20 23.23 -8.63 13.08
N TRP A 21 22.58 -9.22 12.06
CA TRP A 21 21.22 -8.85 11.68
C TRP A 21 20.17 -9.54 12.56
N GLN A 22 19.14 -8.78 12.94
CA GLN A 22 17.99 -9.29 13.67
C GLN A 22 16.70 -9.05 12.87
N PRO A 23 15.80 -10.05 12.74
CA PRO A 23 14.58 -9.93 11.92
C PRO A 23 13.61 -8.82 12.37
N ASN A 24 13.67 -8.42 13.64
CA ASN A 24 12.84 -7.39 14.23
C ASN A 24 13.50 -6.00 14.26
N ALA A 25 14.71 -5.86 13.73
CA ALA A 25 15.38 -4.56 13.64
C ALA A 25 14.78 -3.71 12.52
N TRP A 26 14.47 -2.46 12.82
CA TRP A 26 14.13 -1.47 11.82
C TRP A 26 15.39 -1.00 11.08
N TYR A 27 15.24 -0.62 9.80
CA TYR A 27 16.37 -0.19 8.97
C TYR A 27 17.16 0.98 9.59
N ASP A 28 16.48 1.93 10.21
CA ASP A 28 17.09 3.09 10.87
C ASP A 28 17.76 2.77 12.24
N GLN A 29 17.71 1.53 12.67
CA GLN A 29 18.47 0.99 13.80
C GLN A 29 19.79 0.33 13.34
N THR A 30 20.04 0.33 12.03
CA THR A 30 21.29 -0.12 11.44
C THR A 30 22.15 1.09 11.09
N ASP A 31 23.47 0.92 10.99
CA ASP A 31 24.39 1.97 10.55
C ASP A 31 24.40 2.16 9.02
N ILE A 32 23.45 1.54 8.30
CA ILE A 32 23.39 1.57 6.84
C ILE A 32 22.63 2.81 6.39
N PRO A 33 23.24 3.72 5.59
CA PRO A 33 22.54 4.87 5.03
C PRO A 33 21.35 4.45 4.17
N TRP A 34 20.22 5.20 4.26
CA TRP A 34 19.06 4.93 3.41
C TRP A 34 19.40 5.19 1.95
N VAL A 35 19.32 4.15 1.15
CA VAL A 35 19.36 4.24 -0.31
C VAL A 35 17.96 3.95 -0.84
N PRO A 36 17.27 4.91 -1.52
CA PRO A 36 15.93 4.70 -2.03
C PRO A 36 15.88 3.50 -3.00
N PRO A 37 15.14 2.42 -2.70
CA PRO A 37 15.03 1.27 -3.59
C PRO A 37 14.24 1.59 -4.87
N SER A 38 13.52 2.70 -4.87
CA SER A 38 12.77 3.24 -6.00
C SER A 38 12.66 4.76 -5.86
N PRO A 39 12.61 5.51 -6.97
CA PRO A 39 12.33 6.95 -6.93
C PRO A 39 11.03 7.32 -6.20
N ASN A 40 10.06 6.39 -6.13
CA ASN A 40 8.81 6.57 -5.41
C ASN A 40 8.80 5.96 -3.99
N ILE A 41 9.94 5.50 -3.49
CA ILE A 41 10.14 5.08 -2.08
C ILE A 41 11.31 5.90 -1.51
N PRO A 42 11.11 7.22 -1.32
CA PRO A 42 12.22 8.12 -0.99
C PRO A 42 12.72 7.99 0.45
N ASP A 43 11.91 7.45 1.35
CA ASP A 43 12.19 7.37 2.77
C ASP A 43 11.65 6.08 3.40
N LEU A 44 12.15 5.77 4.61
CA LEU A 44 11.75 4.59 5.38
C LEU A 44 10.24 4.60 5.70
N LYS A 45 9.64 5.76 5.98
CA LYS A 45 8.19 5.86 6.26
C LYS A 45 7.37 5.40 5.05
N THR A 46 7.79 5.80 3.86
CA THR A 46 7.16 5.32 2.62
C THR A 46 7.34 3.81 2.45
N ALA A 47 8.53 3.27 2.75
CA ALA A 47 8.78 1.83 2.68
C ALA A 47 7.90 1.03 3.64
N ILE A 48 7.66 1.53 4.86
CA ILE A 48 6.78 0.90 5.85
C ILE A 48 5.32 0.89 5.37
N ILE A 49 4.86 1.96 4.71
CA ILE A 49 3.47 2.10 4.22
C ILE A 49 3.26 1.33 2.92
N TYR A 50 4.28 1.24 2.07
CA TYR A 50 4.22 0.72 0.71
C TYR A 50 3.54 -0.66 0.57
N PRO A 51 3.83 -1.69 1.41
CA PRO A 51 3.29 -3.04 1.21
C PRO A 51 1.75 -3.10 1.15
N GLY A 52 1.06 -2.25 1.92
CA GLY A 52 -0.40 -2.16 1.85
C GLY A 52 -0.89 -1.20 0.76
N MET A 53 -0.21 -0.07 0.59
CA MET A 53 -0.68 0.97 -0.34
C MET A 53 -0.31 0.68 -1.80
N CYS A 54 0.60 -0.25 -2.09
CA CYS A 54 0.86 -0.70 -3.46
C CYS A 54 -0.38 -1.34 -4.12
N LEU A 55 -1.35 -1.86 -3.34
CA LEU A 55 -2.60 -2.42 -3.86
C LEU A 55 -3.36 -1.42 -4.75
N PHE A 56 -3.23 -0.11 -4.47
CA PHE A 56 -3.86 0.95 -5.27
C PHE A 56 -3.27 1.10 -6.67
N GLU A 57 -2.10 0.55 -6.95
CA GLU A 57 -1.58 0.47 -8.31
C GLU A 57 -2.47 -0.37 -9.23
N GLY A 58 -3.20 -1.35 -8.66
CA GLY A 58 -4.20 -2.16 -9.35
C GLY A 58 -5.56 -1.47 -9.56
N THR A 59 -5.69 -0.18 -9.23
CA THR A 59 -6.96 0.56 -9.28
C THR A 59 -6.85 1.86 -10.06
N ASN A 60 -7.98 2.58 -10.18
CA ASN A 60 -8.02 3.96 -10.68
C ASN A 60 -7.85 5.01 -9.57
N ILE A 61 -7.38 4.64 -8.38
CA ILE A 61 -7.04 5.57 -7.31
C ILE A 61 -5.60 6.06 -7.47
N SER A 62 -5.35 7.35 -7.23
CA SER A 62 -3.98 7.86 -7.11
C SER A 62 -3.36 7.37 -5.82
N GLU A 63 -2.21 6.71 -5.94
CA GLU A 63 -1.36 6.31 -4.83
C GLU A 63 -0.31 7.39 -4.47
N GLY A 64 -0.59 8.63 -4.81
CA GLY A 64 0.27 9.78 -4.47
C GLY A 64 1.53 9.93 -5.31
N ARG A 65 1.76 9.10 -6.34
CA ARG A 65 2.81 9.36 -7.33
C ARG A 65 2.57 10.69 -8.01
N GLY A 66 3.64 11.41 -8.35
CA GLY A 66 3.54 12.78 -8.84
C GLY A 66 3.32 13.81 -7.72
N THR A 67 3.55 13.41 -6.46
CA THR A 67 3.56 14.28 -5.28
C THR A 67 4.83 14.05 -4.46
N PRO A 68 5.13 14.91 -3.45
CA PRO A 68 6.23 14.66 -2.51
C PRO A 68 6.03 13.42 -1.61
N ASN A 69 4.80 12.88 -1.53
CA ASN A 69 4.43 11.82 -0.60
C ASN A 69 3.77 10.61 -1.31
N PRO A 70 4.49 9.93 -2.22
CA PRO A 70 3.99 8.74 -2.86
C PRO A 70 3.63 7.68 -1.81
N PHE A 71 2.54 6.95 -2.05
CA PHE A 71 1.95 5.93 -1.17
C PHE A 71 1.45 6.42 0.20
N LYS A 72 1.91 7.57 0.69
CA LYS A 72 1.35 8.20 1.91
C LYS A 72 0.04 8.93 1.64
N TRP A 73 -0.18 9.42 0.41
CA TRP A 73 -1.40 10.11 -0.03
C TRP A 73 -2.17 9.24 -1.00
N ILE A 74 -3.40 8.90 -0.64
CA ILE A 74 -4.30 8.06 -1.43
C ILE A 74 -5.55 8.85 -1.74
N GLY A 75 -5.96 8.94 -3.01
CA GLY A 75 -7.13 9.72 -3.34
C GLY A 75 -7.54 9.73 -4.81
N ALA A 76 -8.67 10.38 -5.07
CA ALA A 76 -9.21 10.64 -6.40
C ALA A 76 -10.06 11.91 -6.39
N PRO A 77 -10.40 12.50 -7.56
CA PRO A 77 -11.23 13.70 -7.63
C PRO A 77 -12.63 13.55 -7.01
N TRP A 78 -13.13 12.32 -6.97
CA TRP A 78 -14.49 11.99 -6.53
C TRP A 78 -14.58 11.45 -5.10
N ILE A 79 -13.48 11.39 -4.35
CA ILE A 79 -13.47 10.94 -2.96
C ILE A 79 -13.78 12.12 -2.02
N ASP A 80 -14.61 11.88 -1.01
CA ASP A 80 -14.73 12.73 0.18
C ASP A 80 -13.68 12.29 1.20
N GLY A 81 -12.58 13.04 1.29
CA GLY A 81 -11.46 12.70 2.18
C GLY A 81 -11.83 12.76 3.66
N LYS A 82 -12.75 13.63 4.08
CA LYS A 82 -13.21 13.70 5.47
C LYS A 82 -14.01 12.45 5.84
N LYS A 83 -14.97 12.07 5.01
CA LYS A 83 -15.78 10.88 5.23
C LYS A 83 -14.91 9.62 5.20
N LEU A 84 -13.99 9.51 4.26
CA LEU A 84 -13.08 8.36 4.17
C LEU A 84 -12.18 8.26 5.42
N SER A 85 -11.56 9.36 5.84
CA SER A 85 -10.69 9.35 7.03
C SER A 85 -11.45 8.98 8.30
N GLN A 86 -12.67 9.49 8.48
CA GLN A 86 -13.55 9.13 9.60
C GLN A 86 -13.90 7.64 9.59
N THR A 87 -14.29 7.10 8.41
CA THR A 87 -14.59 5.67 8.24
C THR A 87 -13.41 4.80 8.64
N LEU A 88 -12.21 5.16 8.19
CA LEU A 88 -10.99 4.39 8.48
C LEU A 88 -10.57 4.49 9.95
N ASN A 89 -10.66 5.69 10.55
CA ASN A 89 -10.33 5.87 11.96
C ASN A 89 -11.31 5.13 12.90
N ASN A 90 -12.56 4.89 12.47
CA ASN A 90 -13.51 4.09 13.22
C ASN A 90 -13.13 2.62 13.36
N PHE A 91 -12.27 2.07 12.48
CA PHE A 91 -11.71 0.73 12.65
C PHE A 91 -10.72 0.64 13.81
N LYS A 92 -10.22 1.77 14.31
CA LYS A 92 -9.25 1.84 15.43
C LYS A 92 -8.02 0.97 15.20
N LEU A 93 -7.50 0.97 13.98
CA LEU A 93 -6.31 0.21 13.62
C LEU A 93 -5.11 0.67 14.46
N PRO A 94 -4.34 -0.26 15.05
CA PRO A 94 -3.21 0.11 15.89
C PRO A 94 -2.09 0.78 15.07
N GLY A 95 -1.45 1.78 15.68
CA GLY A 95 -0.27 2.42 15.13
C GLY A 95 -0.48 3.33 13.92
N VAL A 96 -1.72 3.70 13.60
CA VAL A 96 -2.06 4.57 12.46
C VAL A 96 -3.22 5.49 12.74
N VAL A 97 -3.18 6.69 12.13
CA VAL A 97 -4.33 7.59 11.98
C VAL A 97 -4.41 8.06 10.52
N PHE A 98 -5.63 8.32 10.07
CA PHE A 98 -5.92 8.80 8.72
C PHE A 98 -6.37 10.24 8.79
N VAL A 99 -5.68 11.11 8.04
CA VAL A 99 -5.97 12.54 8.00
C VAL A 99 -6.52 12.92 6.62
N PRO A 100 -7.59 13.73 6.52
CA PRO A 100 -8.08 14.20 5.24
C PRO A 100 -6.98 14.95 4.48
N LYS A 101 -6.81 14.65 3.20
CA LYS A 101 -5.79 15.27 2.35
C LYS A 101 -6.35 15.63 0.99
N SER A 102 -5.97 16.81 0.51
CA SER A 102 -6.13 17.20 -0.90
C SER A 102 -4.76 17.39 -1.53
N PHE A 103 -4.60 16.92 -2.77
CA PHE A 103 -3.34 17.01 -3.51
C PHE A 103 -3.60 17.02 -5.02
N THR A 104 -2.63 17.48 -5.77
CA THR A 104 -2.68 17.46 -7.25
C THR A 104 -1.43 16.75 -7.75
N PRO A 105 -1.56 15.54 -8.33
CA PRO A 105 -0.43 14.87 -8.95
C PRO A 105 0.08 15.67 -10.16
N ILE A 106 1.39 15.87 -10.23
CA ILE A 106 2.07 16.51 -11.35
C ILE A 106 3.13 15.58 -11.95
N PRO A 107 3.51 15.74 -13.21
CA PRO A 107 4.65 15.02 -13.76
C PRO A 107 5.93 15.34 -12.99
N ILE A 108 6.67 14.31 -12.61
CA ILE A 108 8.00 14.43 -12.01
C ILE A 108 8.97 13.64 -12.88
N PRO A 109 9.88 14.30 -13.63
CA PRO A 109 10.86 13.61 -14.48
C PRO A 109 11.67 12.56 -13.71
N GLY A 110 11.85 11.39 -14.30
CA GLY A 110 12.60 10.28 -13.70
C GLY A 110 11.92 9.58 -12.52
N LYS A 111 10.72 10.07 -12.08
CA LYS A 111 9.97 9.46 -10.96
C LYS A 111 8.56 9.03 -11.37
N SER A 112 7.78 9.95 -11.90
CA SER A 112 6.39 9.70 -12.29
C SER A 112 5.98 10.69 -13.38
N GLU A 113 6.18 10.34 -14.63
CA GLU A 113 5.90 11.23 -15.76
C GLU A 113 4.41 11.34 -16.07
N ASN A 114 3.68 10.25 -15.86
CA ASN A 114 2.23 10.16 -16.09
C ASN A 114 1.50 9.61 -14.85
N PRO A 115 1.45 10.38 -13.75
CA PRO A 115 0.71 9.95 -12.57
C PRO A 115 -0.79 9.91 -12.85
N LYS A 116 -1.51 9.04 -12.15
CA LYS A 116 -2.98 9.03 -12.19
C LYS A 116 -3.52 10.39 -11.78
N PHE A 117 -4.57 10.87 -12.48
CA PHE A 117 -5.16 12.20 -12.28
C PHE A 117 -4.16 13.38 -12.40
N LYS A 118 -3.22 13.26 -13.35
CA LYS A 118 -2.27 14.33 -13.68
C LYS A 118 -2.97 15.68 -13.79
N ASN A 119 -2.48 16.67 -13.04
CA ASN A 119 -2.99 18.05 -12.98
C ASN A 119 -4.45 18.18 -12.51
N GLN A 120 -5.05 17.14 -11.94
CA GLN A 120 -6.38 17.18 -11.36
C GLN A 120 -6.29 17.16 -9.84
N LYS A 121 -7.11 17.98 -9.19
CA LYS A 121 -7.21 17.98 -7.73
C LYS A 121 -7.89 16.70 -7.26
N CYS A 122 -7.17 15.95 -6.44
CA CYS A 122 -7.65 14.76 -5.75
C CYS A 122 -7.95 15.09 -4.29
N HIS A 123 -8.91 14.38 -3.75
CA HIS A 123 -9.24 14.38 -2.33
C HIS A 123 -9.13 12.95 -1.81
N GLY A 124 -8.75 12.80 -0.55
CA GLY A 124 -8.56 11.48 0.04
C GLY A 124 -7.94 11.56 1.42
N ILE A 125 -6.97 10.73 1.67
CA ILE A 125 -6.32 10.58 2.98
C ILE A 125 -4.80 10.68 2.89
N GLU A 126 -4.22 11.08 3.99
CA GLU A 126 -2.82 10.87 4.33
C GLU A 126 -2.72 9.82 5.44
N VAL A 127 -1.83 8.85 5.27
CA VAL A 127 -1.57 7.79 6.27
C VAL A 127 -0.48 8.26 7.21
N TRP A 128 -0.80 8.39 8.48
CA TRP A 128 0.13 8.78 9.53
C TRP A 128 0.40 7.60 10.46
N ILE A 129 1.63 7.11 10.45
CA ILE A 129 2.09 6.10 11.40
C ILE A 129 2.33 6.79 12.74
N THR A 130 1.61 6.37 13.78
CA THR A 130 1.74 6.85 15.16
C THR A 130 2.60 5.91 16.01
N ASP A 131 2.61 4.63 15.67
CA ASP A 131 3.41 3.59 16.33
C ASP A 131 3.76 2.52 15.28
N ARG A 132 5.02 2.51 14.81
CA ARG A 132 5.44 1.61 13.73
C ARG A 132 5.49 0.15 14.14
N ASP A 133 5.68 -0.13 15.45
CA ASP A 133 5.77 -1.51 15.96
C ASP A 133 4.39 -2.18 16.00
N LYS A 134 3.33 -1.37 16.04
CA LYS A 134 1.93 -1.84 15.96
C LYS A 134 1.32 -1.70 14.58
N TYR A 135 1.94 -0.91 13.70
CA TYR A 135 1.41 -0.65 12.36
C TYR A 135 1.42 -1.90 11.48
N ARG A 136 0.28 -2.24 10.91
CA ARG A 136 0.10 -3.37 9.99
C ARG A 136 -0.25 -2.88 8.61
N SER A 137 0.76 -2.73 7.76
CA SER A 137 0.61 -2.12 6.43
C SER A 137 -0.46 -2.79 5.57
N ILE A 138 -0.49 -4.12 5.55
CA ILE A 138 -1.45 -4.89 4.73
C ILE A 138 -2.89 -4.64 5.21
N ASP A 139 -3.14 -4.71 6.53
CA ASP A 139 -4.48 -4.47 7.08
C ASP A 139 -4.97 -3.06 6.71
N VAL A 140 -4.08 -2.07 6.81
CA VAL A 140 -4.36 -0.66 6.44
C VAL A 140 -4.69 -0.54 4.96
N GLY A 141 -3.91 -1.16 4.07
CA GLY A 141 -4.15 -1.15 2.63
C GLY A 141 -5.48 -1.83 2.26
N VAL A 142 -5.71 -3.02 2.79
CA VAL A 142 -6.93 -3.81 2.54
C VAL A 142 -8.18 -3.07 3.03
N LEU A 143 -8.18 -2.54 4.25
CA LEU A 143 -9.34 -1.81 4.79
C LEU A 143 -9.57 -0.47 4.10
N THR A 144 -8.51 0.19 3.63
CA THR A 144 -8.66 1.40 2.81
C THR A 144 -9.30 1.07 1.48
N LEU A 145 -8.86 0.02 0.79
CA LEU A 145 -9.46 -0.44 -0.47
C LEU A 145 -10.91 -0.87 -0.27
N TYR A 146 -11.19 -1.68 0.76
CA TYR A 146 -12.52 -2.11 1.16
C TYR A 146 -13.47 -0.93 1.41
N SER A 147 -13.01 0.08 2.17
CA SER A 147 -13.82 1.25 2.48
C SER A 147 -14.16 2.05 1.21
N ILE A 148 -13.18 2.26 0.32
CA ILE A 148 -13.41 2.97 -0.94
C ILE A 148 -14.34 2.16 -1.86
N TYR A 149 -14.19 0.83 -1.91
CA TYR A 149 -15.06 -0.05 -2.69
C TYR A 149 -16.53 0.10 -2.26
N ASN A 150 -16.79 0.06 -0.96
CA ASN A 150 -18.16 0.17 -0.44
C ASN A 150 -18.74 1.59 -0.53
N MET A 151 -17.90 2.62 -0.37
CA MET A 151 -18.35 4.01 -0.43
C MET A 151 -18.60 4.49 -1.87
N TYR A 152 -17.88 3.94 -2.84
CA TYR A 152 -17.88 4.43 -4.23
C TYR A 152 -17.94 3.29 -5.27
N PRO A 153 -18.92 2.37 -5.17
CA PRO A 153 -18.97 1.18 -6.03
C PRO A 153 -19.03 1.49 -7.52
N ASN A 154 -19.65 2.62 -7.89
CA ASN A 154 -19.77 3.05 -9.29
C ASN A 154 -18.61 3.91 -9.78
N LYS A 155 -17.65 4.27 -8.92
CA LYS A 155 -16.51 5.14 -9.26
C LYS A 155 -15.19 4.39 -9.22
N LEU A 156 -15.02 3.51 -8.23
CA LEU A 156 -13.81 2.68 -8.13
C LEU A 156 -13.78 1.67 -9.28
N LYS A 157 -12.68 1.65 -9.99
CA LYS A 157 -12.36 0.62 -10.98
C LYS A 157 -11.15 -0.17 -10.50
N ILE A 158 -11.30 -1.48 -10.41
CA ILE A 158 -10.23 -2.40 -10.05
C ILE A 158 -9.82 -3.13 -11.32
N ARG A 159 -8.52 -3.11 -11.63
CA ARG A 159 -7.92 -3.97 -12.63
C ARG A 159 -7.59 -5.30 -11.95
N GLU A 160 -8.48 -6.28 -12.10
CA GLU A 160 -8.39 -7.57 -11.42
C GLU A 160 -6.99 -8.21 -11.53
N THR A 161 -6.49 -8.38 -12.75
CA THR A 161 -5.15 -8.96 -12.97
C THR A 161 -4.03 -8.16 -12.29
N GLY A 162 -4.17 -6.85 -12.20
CA GLY A 162 -3.24 -5.97 -11.51
C GLY A 162 -3.29 -6.16 -10.00
N LEU A 163 -4.49 -6.18 -9.42
CA LEU A 163 -4.68 -6.41 -7.98
C LEU A 163 -4.21 -7.81 -7.57
N ASN A 164 -4.60 -8.84 -8.34
CA ASN A 164 -4.23 -10.23 -8.08
C ASN A 164 -2.71 -10.44 -8.12
N ARG A 165 -2.01 -9.76 -9.04
CA ARG A 165 -0.53 -9.79 -9.09
C ARG A 165 0.10 -9.17 -7.85
N LEU A 166 -0.44 -8.05 -7.35
CA LEU A 166 0.06 -7.36 -6.16
C LEU A 166 -0.26 -8.14 -4.88
N TRP A 167 -1.41 -8.79 -4.85
CA TRP A 167 -1.86 -9.59 -3.71
C TRP A 167 -1.26 -11.00 -3.68
N GLY A 168 -0.85 -11.53 -4.83
CA GLY A 168 -0.32 -12.90 -5.00
C GLY A 168 -1.38 -13.98 -5.23
N SER A 169 -2.67 -13.62 -5.23
CA SER A 169 -3.80 -14.51 -5.54
C SER A 169 -5.03 -13.70 -5.94
N ASN A 170 -6.12 -14.37 -6.31
CA ASN A 170 -7.43 -13.75 -6.59
C ASN A 170 -8.28 -13.51 -5.33
N SER A 171 -7.84 -13.98 -4.16
CA SER A 171 -8.66 -14.05 -2.95
C SER A 171 -9.16 -12.68 -2.46
N LEU A 172 -8.35 -11.62 -2.54
CA LEU A 172 -8.75 -10.28 -2.13
C LEU A 172 -9.84 -9.73 -3.06
N TYR A 173 -9.66 -9.86 -4.37
CA TYR A 173 -10.65 -9.41 -5.35
C TYR A 173 -11.98 -10.15 -5.18
N GLU A 174 -11.96 -11.48 -5.04
CA GLU A 174 -13.16 -12.28 -4.81
C GLU A 174 -13.89 -11.89 -3.53
N LYS A 175 -13.17 -11.62 -2.43
CA LYS A 175 -13.78 -11.16 -1.18
C LYS A 175 -14.44 -9.80 -1.34
N LEU A 176 -13.81 -8.87 -2.08
CA LEU A 176 -14.40 -7.55 -2.36
C LEU A 176 -15.73 -7.67 -3.12
N ILE A 177 -15.77 -8.46 -4.20
CA ILE A 177 -16.98 -8.60 -5.04
C ILE A 177 -18.09 -9.39 -4.33
N ARG A 178 -17.75 -10.32 -3.42
CA ARG A 178 -18.73 -11.05 -2.59
C ARG A 178 -19.33 -10.20 -1.47
N GLY A 179 -18.79 -9.00 -1.22
CA GLY A 179 -19.30 -8.10 -0.19
C GLY A 179 -19.13 -8.63 1.24
N VAL A 180 -18.01 -9.30 1.53
CA VAL A 180 -17.71 -9.80 2.88
C VAL A 180 -17.57 -8.68 3.89
N THR A 181 -17.62 -8.99 5.18
CA THR A 181 -17.42 -7.99 6.25
C THR A 181 -15.98 -7.48 6.31
N ALA A 182 -15.77 -6.33 6.98
CA ALA A 182 -14.42 -5.80 7.21
C ALA A 182 -13.52 -6.76 8.02
N GLN A 183 -14.12 -7.57 8.91
CA GLN A 183 -13.39 -8.59 9.67
C GLN A 183 -12.98 -9.76 8.77
N ASP A 184 -13.88 -10.20 7.86
CA ASP A 184 -13.62 -11.35 7.01
C ASP A 184 -12.64 -11.03 5.89
N ILE A 185 -12.58 -9.78 5.43
CA ILE A 185 -11.63 -9.39 4.39
C ILE A 185 -10.17 -9.46 4.91
N LEU A 186 -9.96 -9.27 6.21
CA LEU A 186 -8.65 -9.35 6.87
C LEU A 186 -8.21 -10.79 7.22
N LYS A 187 -9.04 -11.79 6.98
CA LYS A 187 -8.66 -13.21 7.15
C LYS A 187 -7.95 -13.69 5.88
N TYR A 188 -6.63 -13.55 5.80
CA TYR A 188 -5.79 -13.97 4.68
C TYR A 188 -4.61 -14.81 5.13
#